data_8b0ad039c2d467d086ffbb6e9ba39dff
#
_entry.id   8b0ad039c2d467d086ffbb6e9ba39dff
#
_cell.length_a   1.000
_cell.length_b   1.000
_cell.length_c   1.000
_cell.angle_alpha   90.00
_cell.angle_beta   90.00
_cell.angle_gamma   90.00
#
_symmetry.space_group_name_H-M   'P 1'
#
loop_
_entity.id
_entity.type
_entity.pdbx_description
1 polymer ?
#
loop_
_entity_poly.entity_id
_entity_poly.type
_entity_poly.pdbx_seq_one_letter_code
_entity_poly.pdbx_strand_id
1 'polypeptide(L)'
;MILMSMAAGAVDYIVKGCQEEELLRHIRAAYAGEPLLDARVQHTVLKEYSRLRRSERSLLFFINNVSQLTPAERALVRCLLDGCKVREIAEIRCVEVVTVKTQIKGLLRKFGCSRTKEIVGLIHELGVEHLF
;
A
#
# COMPACT_ATOMS: atom_id res chain seq x y z
N MET A 1 6.05 -14.11 -12.91
CA MET A 1 6.32 -14.11 -14.37
C MET A 1 5.16 -13.50 -15.16
N ILE A 2 3.91 -13.95 -15.00
CA ILE A 2 2.71 -13.40 -15.71
C ILE A 2 2.63 -11.87 -15.58
N LEU A 3 2.65 -11.34 -14.35
CA LEU A 3 2.53 -9.89 -14.10
C LEU A 3 3.64 -9.07 -14.74
N MET A 4 4.88 -9.58 -14.74
CA MET A 4 6.01 -8.90 -15.37
C MET A 4 5.86 -8.83 -16.89
N SER A 5 5.37 -9.90 -17.52
CA SER A 5 5.10 -9.92 -18.95
C SER A 5 3.98 -8.95 -19.34
N MET A 6 2.89 -8.92 -18.58
CA MET A 6 1.78 -7.99 -18.79
C MET A 6 2.20 -6.53 -18.59
N ALA A 7 3.00 -6.24 -17.57
CA ALA A 7 3.55 -4.92 -17.32
C ALA A 7 4.51 -4.44 -18.43
N ALA A 8 5.18 -5.38 -19.12
CA ALA A 8 6.03 -5.11 -20.25
C ALA A 8 5.26 -4.96 -21.59
N GLY A 9 3.93 -5.04 -21.56
CA GLY A 9 3.07 -4.86 -22.73
C GLY A 9 2.64 -6.15 -23.43
N ALA A 10 2.81 -7.32 -22.81
CA ALA A 10 2.25 -8.55 -23.34
C ALA A 10 0.72 -8.48 -23.32
N VAL A 11 0.08 -8.84 -24.42
CA VAL A 11 -1.39 -8.81 -24.56
C VAL A 11 -2.02 -10.17 -24.28
N ASP A 12 -1.23 -11.25 -24.28
CA ASP A 12 -1.67 -12.62 -24.00
C ASP A 12 -0.57 -13.44 -23.35
N TYR A 13 -0.93 -14.56 -22.74
CA TYR A 13 -0.01 -15.43 -22.02
C TYR A 13 -0.42 -16.90 -22.20
N ILE A 14 0.46 -17.71 -22.77
CA ILE A 14 0.28 -19.14 -23.01
C ILE A 14 1.36 -19.93 -22.32
N VAL A 15 1.01 -21.08 -21.74
CA VAL A 15 1.98 -22.01 -21.14
C VAL A 15 2.69 -22.78 -22.25
N LYS A 16 4.00 -22.95 -22.14
CA LYS A 16 4.81 -23.76 -23.04
C LYS A 16 4.30 -25.20 -23.09
N GLY A 17 4.23 -25.78 -24.30
CA GLY A 17 3.75 -27.13 -24.49
C GLY A 17 2.25 -27.23 -24.80
N CYS A 18 1.56 -26.12 -25.04
CA CYS A 18 0.21 -26.14 -25.60
C CYS A 18 0.22 -26.72 -27.03
N GLN A 19 -0.94 -27.17 -27.49
CA GLN A 19 -1.10 -27.68 -28.84
C GLN A 19 -1.00 -26.56 -29.88
N GLU A 20 -0.53 -26.89 -31.09
CA GLU A 20 -0.34 -25.90 -32.16
C GLU A 20 -1.63 -25.15 -32.52
N GLU A 21 -2.76 -25.84 -32.54
CA GLU A 21 -4.08 -25.23 -32.80
C GLU A 21 -4.46 -24.20 -31.73
N GLU A 22 -4.15 -24.47 -30.49
CA GLU A 22 -4.36 -23.56 -29.34
C GLU A 22 -3.48 -22.31 -29.49
N LEU A 23 -2.21 -22.50 -29.80
CA LEU A 23 -1.28 -21.40 -30.04
C LEU A 23 -1.78 -20.49 -31.18
N LEU A 24 -2.18 -21.05 -32.30
CA LEU A 24 -2.70 -20.29 -33.44
C LEU A 24 -3.98 -19.54 -33.10
N ARG A 25 -4.86 -20.15 -32.31
CA ARG A 25 -6.08 -19.49 -31.81
C ARG A 25 -5.77 -18.25 -30.98
N HIS A 26 -4.84 -18.35 -30.04
CA HIS A 26 -4.39 -17.22 -29.21
C HIS A 26 -3.75 -16.11 -30.04
N ILE A 27 -2.87 -16.45 -30.99
CA ILE A 27 -2.23 -15.46 -31.88
C ILE A 27 -3.29 -14.70 -32.70
N ARG A 28 -4.26 -15.40 -33.28
CA ARG A 28 -5.32 -14.75 -34.08
C ARG A 28 -6.20 -13.84 -33.22
N ALA A 29 -6.58 -14.29 -32.03
CA ALA A 29 -7.38 -13.52 -31.10
C ALA A 29 -6.63 -12.27 -30.60
N ALA A 30 -5.36 -12.40 -30.26
CA ALA A 30 -4.52 -11.27 -29.88
C ALA A 30 -4.38 -10.24 -31.02
N TYR A 31 -4.19 -10.71 -32.26
CA TYR A 31 -4.14 -9.84 -33.44
C TYR A 31 -5.45 -9.11 -33.69
N ALA A 32 -6.60 -9.77 -33.45
CA ALA A 32 -7.93 -9.15 -33.54
C ALA A 32 -8.25 -8.16 -32.39
N GLY A 33 -7.38 -8.05 -31.39
CA GLY A 33 -7.61 -7.21 -30.20
C GLY A 33 -8.51 -7.84 -29.13
N GLU A 34 -8.76 -9.15 -29.25
CA GLU A 34 -9.59 -9.94 -28.32
C GLU A 34 -8.78 -11.09 -27.71
N PRO A 35 -7.74 -10.82 -26.89
CA PRO A 35 -6.85 -11.85 -26.35
C PRO A 35 -7.61 -12.86 -25.49
N LEU A 36 -7.24 -14.14 -25.63
CA LEU A 36 -7.85 -15.26 -24.91
C LEU A 36 -7.06 -15.53 -23.62
N LEU A 37 -7.22 -14.68 -22.61
CA LEU A 37 -6.61 -14.92 -21.31
C LEU A 37 -7.33 -16.05 -20.58
N ASP A 38 -6.59 -17.09 -20.16
CA ASP A 38 -7.16 -18.14 -19.33
C ASP A 38 -7.61 -17.61 -17.95
N ALA A 39 -8.46 -18.37 -17.27
CA ALA A 39 -9.02 -17.96 -15.97
C ALA A 39 -7.94 -17.73 -14.92
N ARG A 40 -6.81 -18.44 -14.97
CA ARG A 40 -5.68 -18.29 -14.04
C ARG A 40 -4.96 -16.97 -14.27
N VAL A 41 -4.71 -16.61 -15.51
CA VAL A 41 -4.09 -15.32 -15.88
C VAL A 41 -5.01 -14.18 -15.51
N GLN A 42 -6.30 -14.25 -15.85
CA GLN A 42 -7.31 -13.26 -15.48
C GLN A 42 -7.37 -13.05 -13.96
N HIS A 43 -7.46 -14.14 -13.19
CA HIS A 43 -7.48 -14.06 -11.72
C HIS A 43 -6.23 -13.39 -11.16
N THR A 44 -5.05 -13.74 -11.68
CA THR A 44 -3.78 -13.16 -11.24
C THR A 44 -3.72 -11.65 -11.51
N VAL A 45 -4.12 -11.22 -12.70
CA VAL A 45 -4.13 -9.79 -13.08
C VAL A 45 -5.16 -9.01 -12.26
N LEU A 46 -6.38 -9.54 -12.10
CA LEU A 46 -7.43 -8.88 -11.30
C LEU A 46 -7.05 -8.76 -9.82
N LYS A 47 -6.43 -9.78 -9.25
CA LYS A 47 -5.94 -9.75 -7.88
C LYS A 47 -4.89 -8.66 -7.68
N GLU A 48 -3.93 -8.56 -8.60
CA GLU A 48 -2.89 -7.52 -8.52
C GLU A 48 -3.46 -6.13 -8.76
N TYR A 49 -4.36 -5.96 -9.73
CA TYR A 49 -5.06 -4.70 -9.93
C TYR A 49 -5.80 -4.24 -8.67
N SER A 50 -6.53 -5.16 -8.03
CA SER A 50 -7.24 -4.86 -6.77
C SER A 50 -6.30 -4.49 -5.64
N ARG A 51 -5.11 -5.12 -5.56
CA ARG A 51 -4.06 -4.79 -4.60
C ARG A 51 -3.51 -3.37 -4.85
N LEU A 52 -3.18 -3.05 -6.08
CA LEU A 52 -2.65 -1.73 -6.47
C LEU A 52 -3.66 -0.62 -6.21
N ARG A 53 -4.93 -0.83 -6.54
CA ARG A 53 -6.00 0.15 -6.27
C ARG A 53 -6.21 0.39 -4.79
N ARG A 54 -6.07 -0.64 -3.96
CA ARG A 54 -6.14 -0.50 -2.50
C ARG A 54 -4.95 0.30 -1.97
N SER A 55 -3.74 0.00 -2.44
CA SER A 55 -2.53 0.72 -2.07
C SER A 55 -2.59 2.20 -2.49
N GLU A 56 -3.04 2.49 -3.69
CA GLU A 56 -3.24 3.86 -4.19
C GLU A 56 -4.20 4.66 -3.29
N ARG A 57 -5.35 4.09 -2.95
CA ARG A 57 -6.32 4.72 -2.03
C ARG A 57 -5.74 4.98 -0.65
N SER A 58 -4.99 4.01 -0.11
CA SER A 58 -4.32 4.15 1.18
C SER A 58 -3.27 5.25 1.14
N LEU A 59 -2.50 5.36 0.06
CA LEU A 59 -1.50 6.40 -0.13
C LEU A 59 -2.14 7.79 -0.22
N LEU A 60 -3.20 7.97 -1.00
CA LEU A 60 -3.91 9.23 -1.11
C LEU A 60 -4.52 9.66 0.24
N PHE A 61 -5.15 8.72 0.94
CA PHE A 61 -5.67 8.96 2.28
C PHE A 61 -4.56 9.38 3.23
N PHE A 62 -3.41 8.70 3.19
CA PHE A 62 -2.25 9.00 4.02
C PHE A 62 -1.69 10.40 3.72
N ILE A 63 -1.45 10.75 2.46
CA ILE A 63 -0.94 12.07 2.06
C ILE A 63 -1.86 13.18 2.53
N ASN A 64 -3.17 13.03 2.37
CA ASN A 64 -4.14 14.02 2.82
C ASN A 64 -4.11 14.22 4.34
N ASN A 65 -3.93 13.14 5.11
CA ASN A 65 -3.83 13.23 6.56
C ASN A 65 -2.48 13.81 7.03
N VAL A 66 -1.38 13.43 6.38
CA VAL A 66 -0.04 13.95 6.71
C VAL A 66 0.06 15.46 6.48
N SER A 67 -0.55 15.98 5.42
CA SER A 67 -0.57 17.41 5.14
C SER A 67 -1.25 18.23 6.24
N GLN A 68 -2.16 17.62 6.99
CA GLN A 68 -2.90 18.25 8.10
C GLN A 68 -2.23 18.07 9.47
N LEU A 69 -1.08 17.38 9.55
CA LEU A 69 -0.38 17.20 10.81
C LEU A 69 0.34 18.47 11.23
N THR A 70 0.14 18.86 12.48
CA THR A 70 0.94 19.91 13.13
C THR A 70 2.40 19.44 13.34
N PRO A 71 3.36 20.36 13.51
CA PRO A 71 4.75 19.99 13.82
C PRO A 71 4.86 19.10 15.07
N ALA A 72 4.03 19.34 16.09
CA ALA A 72 3.98 18.53 17.30
C ALA A 72 3.49 17.10 17.03
N GLU A 73 2.51 16.94 16.16
CA GLU A 73 2.00 15.61 15.75
C GLU A 73 3.01 14.87 14.87
N ARG A 74 3.74 15.55 13.99
CA ARG A 74 4.85 14.95 13.22
C ARG A 74 5.96 14.43 14.12
N ALA A 75 6.38 15.24 15.11
CA ALA A 75 7.37 14.82 16.10
C ALA A 75 6.89 13.60 16.93
N LEU A 76 5.58 13.54 17.22
CA LEU A 76 4.99 12.38 17.89
C LEU A 76 5.04 11.12 17.01
N VAL A 77 4.71 11.24 15.73
CA VAL A 77 4.81 10.12 14.77
C VAL A 77 6.25 9.62 14.68
N ARG A 78 7.24 10.52 14.62
CA ARG A 78 8.65 10.13 14.61
C ARG A 78 9.03 9.31 15.83
N CYS A 79 8.65 9.74 17.03
CA CYS A 79 8.90 8.95 18.25
C CYS A 79 8.23 7.57 18.21
N LEU A 80 7.04 7.46 17.60
CA LEU A 80 6.36 6.18 17.43
C LEU A 80 7.08 5.25 16.43
N LEU A 81 7.63 5.81 15.35
CA LEU A 81 8.45 5.09 14.37
C LEU A 81 9.74 4.57 15.01
N ASP A 82 10.36 5.37 15.90
CA ASP A 82 11.55 4.98 16.66
C ASP A 82 11.24 3.93 17.76
N GLY A 83 9.98 3.53 17.90
CA GLY A 83 9.54 2.53 18.87
C GLY A 83 9.43 3.03 20.31
N CYS A 84 9.47 4.35 20.55
CA CYS A 84 9.40 4.94 21.88
C CYS A 84 8.07 4.63 22.58
N LYS A 85 8.15 4.30 23.86
CA LYS A 85 6.98 4.15 24.72
C LYS A 85 6.45 5.51 25.18
N VAL A 86 5.19 5.55 25.59
CA VAL A 86 4.50 6.79 26.00
C VAL A 86 5.29 7.59 27.07
N ARG A 87 5.95 6.91 28.02
CA ARG A 87 6.77 7.56 29.04
C ARG A 87 8.03 8.19 28.45
N GLU A 88 8.72 7.46 27.56
CA GLU A 88 9.89 7.95 26.85
C GLU A 88 9.56 9.17 25.99
N ILE A 89 8.41 9.14 25.30
CA ILE A 89 7.92 10.28 24.52
C ILE A 89 7.66 11.50 25.43
N ALA A 90 7.08 11.29 26.60
CA ALA A 90 6.82 12.34 27.56
C ALA A 90 8.12 13.01 28.03
N GLU A 91 9.15 12.22 28.32
CA GLU A 91 10.48 12.68 28.70
C GLU A 91 11.17 13.45 27.56
N ILE A 92 11.22 12.86 26.35
CA ILE A 92 11.86 13.48 25.17
C ILE A 92 11.22 14.83 24.84
N ARG A 93 9.91 14.95 24.97
CA ARG A 93 9.16 16.15 24.61
C ARG A 93 8.93 17.09 25.79
N CYS A 94 9.42 16.76 26.96
CA CYS A 94 9.23 17.54 28.20
C CYS A 94 7.77 17.88 28.50
N VAL A 95 6.87 16.89 28.36
CA VAL A 95 5.43 17.01 28.61
C VAL A 95 4.94 15.87 29.49
N GLU A 96 3.76 16.04 30.07
CA GLU A 96 3.16 14.99 30.89
C GLU A 96 2.68 13.78 30.08
N VAL A 97 2.71 12.60 30.69
CA VAL A 97 2.21 11.34 30.08
C VAL A 97 0.76 11.47 29.62
N VAL A 98 -0.08 12.19 30.39
CA VAL A 98 -1.49 12.43 30.04
C VAL A 98 -1.60 13.24 28.74
N THR A 99 -0.74 14.23 28.55
CA THR A 99 -0.67 15.04 27.34
C THR A 99 -0.32 14.17 26.12
N VAL A 100 0.68 13.31 26.24
CA VAL A 100 1.07 12.37 25.18
C VAL A 100 -0.09 11.44 24.81
N LYS A 101 -0.77 10.86 25.81
CA LYS A 101 -1.94 9.99 25.58
C LYS A 101 -3.07 10.71 24.85
N THR A 102 -3.33 11.98 25.20
CA THR A 102 -4.35 12.79 24.52
C THR A 102 -3.97 13.10 23.08
N GLN A 103 -2.70 13.43 22.83
CA GLN A 103 -2.18 13.66 21.47
C GLN A 103 -2.23 12.39 20.62
N ILE A 104 -1.89 11.23 21.20
CA ILE A 104 -2.02 9.92 20.52
C ILE A 104 -3.48 9.65 20.14
N LYS A 105 -4.44 9.91 21.02
CA LYS A 105 -5.88 9.77 20.69
C LYS A 105 -6.30 10.65 19.51
N GLY A 106 -5.83 11.88 19.48
CA GLY A 106 -6.06 12.82 18.37
C GLY A 106 -5.47 12.31 17.06
N LEU A 107 -4.23 11.79 17.11
CA LEU A 107 -3.54 11.22 15.97
C LEU A 107 -4.25 9.99 15.42
N LEU A 108 -4.65 9.05 16.28
CA LEU A 108 -5.41 7.86 15.91
C LEU A 108 -6.73 8.21 15.20
N ARG A 109 -7.42 9.24 15.69
CA ARG A 109 -8.65 9.73 15.05
C ARG A 109 -8.39 10.29 13.65
N LYS A 110 -7.31 11.06 13.48
CA LYS A 110 -6.92 11.62 12.18
C LYS A 110 -6.59 10.52 11.16
N PHE A 111 -5.91 9.47 11.59
CA PHE A 111 -5.55 8.34 10.71
C PHE A 111 -6.65 7.26 10.60
N GLY A 112 -7.74 7.38 11.35
CA GLY A 112 -8.79 6.35 11.38
C GLY A 112 -8.33 5.01 11.92
N CYS A 113 -7.28 5.00 12.76
CA CYS A 113 -6.68 3.82 13.35
C CYS A 113 -7.12 3.63 14.80
N SER A 114 -7.09 2.39 15.28
CA SER A 114 -7.41 2.04 16.67
C SER A 114 -6.18 1.97 17.57
N ARG A 115 -5.00 1.71 16.99
CA ARG A 115 -3.74 1.49 17.70
C ARG A 115 -2.58 2.20 16.99
N THR A 116 -1.59 2.65 17.76
CA THR A 116 -0.37 3.29 17.25
C THR A 116 0.42 2.37 16.30
N LYS A 117 0.43 1.06 16.56
CA LYS A 117 1.06 0.06 15.68
C LYS A 117 0.46 0.04 14.27
N GLU A 118 -0.81 0.37 14.11
CA GLU A 118 -1.48 0.44 12.80
C GLU A 118 -0.96 1.65 12.00
N ILE A 119 -0.74 2.79 12.66
CA ILE A 119 -0.13 3.98 12.03
C ILE A 119 1.30 3.66 11.58
N VAL A 120 2.11 3.08 12.45
CA VAL A 120 3.49 2.69 12.15
C VAL A 120 3.54 1.69 11.01
N GLY A 121 2.68 0.66 11.05
CA GLY A 121 2.56 -0.34 9.98
C GLY A 121 2.18 0.29 8.63
N LEU A 122 1.23 1.22 8.62
CA LEU A 122 0.80 1.92 7.40
C LEU A 122 1.95 2.76 6.80
N ILE A 123 2.71 3.47 7.64
CA ILE A 123 3.86 4.28 7.22
C ILE A 123 4.93 3.39 6.57
N HIS A 124 5.28 2.26 7.20
CA HIS A 124 6.25 1.30 6.66
C HIS A 124 5.76 0.63 5.38
N GLU A 125 4.49 0.24 5.32
CA GLU A 125 3.88 -0.38 4.12
C GLU A 125 3.94 0.57 2.91
N LEU A 126 3.76 1.87 3.14
CA LEU A 126 3.79 2.90 2.10
C LEU A 126 5.22 3.41 1.81
N GLY A 127 6.22 3.08 2.64
CA GLY A 127 7.61 3.52 2.47
C GLY A 127 7.81 5.04 2.59
N VAL A 128 7.03 5.69 3.46
CA VAL A 128 6.97 7.16 3.57
C VAL A 128 7.52 7.69 4.91
N GLU A 129 8.37 6.93 5.59
CA GLU A 129 9.02 7.31 6.85
C GLU A 129 9.76 8.65 6.76
N HIS A 130 10.31 8.94 5.58
CA HIS A 130 11.07 10.17 5.30
C HIS A 130 10.22 11.45 5.37
N LEU A 131 8.90 11.35 5.46
CA LEU A 131 8.00 12.49 5.61
C LEU A 131 7.91 13.01 7.05
N PHE A 132 8.47 12.29 8.03
CA PHE A 132 8.47 12.60 9.45
C PHE A 132 9.90 12.75 9.98
#